data_a917a42942324020a70c136a3ae1e7e3
#
_entry.id   a917a42942324020a70c136a3ae1e7e3
#
_cell.length_a   1.000
_cell.length_b   1.000
_cell.length_c   1.000
_cell.angle_alpha   90.00
_cell.angle_beta   90.00
_cell.angle_gamma   90.00
#
_symmetry.space_group_name_H-M   'P 1'
#
loop_
_entity.id
_entity.type
_entity.pdbx_description
1 polymer ?
#
loop_
_entity_poly.entity_id
_entity_poly.type
_entity_poly.pdbx_seq_one_letter_code
_entity_poly.pdbx_strand_id
1 'polypeptide(L)'
;MAVRLDPEEVETRVIHQLVSFDEKDVFEIGCGDGRLTMRFAHEAAFVLAVDPKEDEIATARKHTPDSLRSIISFRVADISSMDVPESVYDLAVISWSL
;
A
#
# COMPACT_ATOMS: atom_id res chain seq x y z
N MET A 1 -7.74 -11.44 2.03
CA MET A 1 -8.63 -10.55 2.81
C MET A 1 -8.44 -9.12 2.36
N ALA A 2 -9.52 -8.38 2.23
CA ALA A 2 -9.46 -6.97 1.83
C ALA A 2 -9.77 -6.09 3.03
N VAL A 3 -8.96 -5.04 3.21
CA VAL A 3 -9.13 -4.08 4.31
C VAL A 3 -9.17 -2.68 3.75
N ARG A 4 -10.16 -1.90 4.15
CA ARG A 4 -10.33 -0.52 3.74
C ARG A 4 -9.81 0.41 4.83
N LEU A 5 -8.88 1.29 4.46
CA LEU A 5 -8.18 2.14 5.42
C LEU A 5 -8.11 3.58 4.92
N ASP A 6 -8.24 4.52 5.83
CA ASP A 6 -7.92 5.92 5.58
C ASP A 6 -6.45 6.18 5.89
N PRO A 7 -5.81 7.16 5.22
CA PRO A 7 -4.39 7.43 5.45
C PRO A 7 -4.11 8.27 6.71
N GLU A 8 -5.06 8.37 7.63
CA GLU A 8 -4.92 9.14 8.87
C GLU A 8 -4.11 8.39 9.91
N GLU A 9 -3.40 9.11 10.78
CA GLU A 9 -2.55 8.48 11.79
C GLU A 9 -3.30 7.57 12.75
N VAL A 10 -4.51 7.93 13.10
CA VAL A 10 -5.33 7.15 14.02
C VAL A 10 -5.60 5.76 13.45
N GLU A 11 -5.66 5.65 12.13
CA GLU A 11 -5.94 4.39 11.45
C GLU A 11 -4.79 3.39 11.56
N THR A 12 -3.57 3.85 11.70
CA THR A 12 -2.40 2.99 11.81
C THR A 12 -2.49 2.05 13.00
N ARG A 13 -2.97 2.55 14.15
CA ARG A 13 -3.17 1.73 15.34
C ARG A 13 -4.23 0.67 15.12
N VAL A 14 -5.32 1.05 14.47
CA VAL A 14 -6.42 0.12 14.17
C VAL A 14 -5.93 -0.98 13.24
N ILE A 15 -5.14 -0.63 12.23
CA ILE A 15 -4.55 -1.59 11.31
C ILE A 15 -3.75 -2.65 12.07
N HIS A 16 -2.86 -2.23 12.95
CA HIS A 16 -2.00 -3.16 13.69
C HIS A 16 -2.76 -4.02 14.69
N GLN A 17 -3.95 -3.59 15.12
CA GLN A 17 -4.81 -4.38 16.00
C GLN A 17 -5.66 -5.40 15.24
N LEU A 18 -6.09 -5.05 14.02
CA LEU A 18 -7.03 -5.86 13.26
C LEU A 18 -6.36 -6.77 12.24
N VAL A 19 -5.20 -6.36 11.73
CA VAL A 19 -4.54 -7.04 10.62
C VAL A 19 -3.05 -7.14 10.89
N SER A 20 -2.48 -8.32 10.67
CA SER A 20 -1.04 -8.50 10.70
C SER A 20 -0.49 -8.40 9.28
N PHE A 21 0.50 -7.53 9.08
CA PHE A 21 1.24 -7.42 7.82
C PHE A 21 2.50 -8.27 7.81
N ASP A 22 2.80 -8.92 8.91
CA ASP A 22 4.08 -9.58 9.15
C ASP A 22 4.36 -10.65 8.09
N GLU A 23 5.44 -10.44 7.33
CA GLU A 23 5.91 -11.33 6.26
C GLU A 23 4.88 -11.62 5.18
N LYS A 24 3.93 -10.72 4.96
CA LYS A 24 2.89 -10.90 3.95
C LYS A 24 3.19 -10.12 2.68
N ASP A 25 2.71 -10.66 1.56
CA ASP A 25 2.68 -9.94 0.29
C ASP A 25 1.37 -9.16 0.23
N VAL A 26 1.49 -7.84 0.11
CA VAL A 26 0.36 -6.91 0.24
C VAL A 26 0.12 -6.19 -1.08
N PHE A 27 -1.13 -6.08 -1.48
CA PHE A 27 -1.56 -5.25 -2.59
C PHE A 27 -2.38 -4.08 -2.04
N GLU A 28 -1.91 -2.86 -2.26
CA GLU A 28 -2.59 -1.66 -1.80
C GLU A 28 -3.18 -0.89 -2.96
N ILE A 29 -4.47 -0.56 -2.87
CA ILE A 29 -5.22 0.20 -3.87
C ILE A 29 -5.47 1.61 -3.35
N GLY A 30 -5.12 2.63 -4.13
CA GLY A 30 -5.35 4.02 -3.74
C GLY A 30 -4.32 4.52 -2.74
N CYS A 31 -3.05 4.19 -2.96
CA CYS A 31 -2.00 4.49 -1.99
C CYS A 31 -1.66 5.99 -1.87
N GLY A 32 -2.06 6.81 -2.83
CA GLY A 32 -1.73 8.22 -2.82
C GLY A 32 -0.22 8.45 -2.76
N ASP A 33 0.20 9.34 -1.89
CA ASP A 33 1.61 9.68 -1.70
C ASP A 33 2.39 8.68 -0.85
N GLY A 34 1.76 7.55 -0.48
CA GLY A 34 2.43 6.46 0.21
C GLY A 34 2.57 6.60 1.71
N ARG A 35 1.95 7.60 2.33
CA ARG A 35 2.09 7.80 3.79
C ARG A 35 1.66 6.59 4.59
N LEU A 36 0.51 6.01 4.27
CA LEU A 36 0.05 4.81 4.96
C LEU A 36 0.91 3.60 4.60
N THR A 37 1.26 3.47 3.32
CA THR A 37 2.10 2.37 2.84
C THR A 37 3.38 2.24 3.66
N MET A 38 4.06 3.36 3.89
CA MET A 38 5.34 3.36 4.60
C MET A 38 5.22 2.99 6.07
N ARG A 39 4.02 3.11 6.65
CA ARG A 39 3.80 2.75 8.05
C ARG A 39 3.72 1.25 8.29
N PHE A 40 3.24 0.48 7.30
CA PHE A 40 3.14 -0.97 7.45
C PHE A 40 4.17 -1.75 6.63
N ALA A 41 4.80 -1.12 5.64
CA ALA A 41 5.67 -1.83 4.71
C ALA A 41 6.87 -2.48 5.37
N HIS A 42 7.39 -1.89 6.45
CA HIS A 42 8.54 -2.45 7.15
C HIS A 42 8.24 -3.83 7.77
N GLU A 43 6.98 -4.18 7.95
CA GLU A 43 6.57 -5.48 8.45
C GLU A 43 6.26 -6.47 7.32
N ALA A 44 5.94 -5.96 6.13
CA ALA A 44 5.55 -6.80 5.01
C ALA A 44 6.74 -7.44 4.32
N ALA A 45 6.50 -8.57 3.65
CA ALA A 45 7.51 -9.16 2.79
C ALA A 45 7.63 -8.36 1.48
N PHE A 46 6.51 -7.92 0.93
CA PHE A 46 6.46 -7.13 -0.28
C PHE A 46 5.14 -6.36 -0.35
N VAL A 47 5.19 -5.15 -0.92
CA VAL A 47 4.00 -4.33 -1.14
C VAL A 47 3.98 -3.85 -2.58
N LEU A 48 2.89 -4.13 -3.29
CA LEU A 48 2.57 -3.47 -4.54
C LEU A 48 1.51 -2.42 -4.23
N ALA A 49 1.84 -1.15 -4.41
CA ALA A 49 0.96 -0.03 -4.11
C ALA A 49 0.63 0.72 -5.40
N VAL A 50 -0.64 0.91 -5.69
CA VAL A 50 -1.09 1.55 -6.91
C VAL A 50 -1.99 2.74 -6.65
N ASP A 51 -1.93 3.71 -7.56
CA ASP A 51 -2.79 4.88 -7.56
C ASP A 51 -2.89 5.41 -8.98
N PRO A 52 -4.04 5.92 -9.43
CA PRO A 52 -4.18 6.44 -10.79
C PRO A 52 -3.46 7.77 -11.01
N LYS A 53 -3.06 8.47 -9.95
CA LYS A 53 -2.45 9.80 -10.05
C LYS A 53 -0.92 9.71 -10.12
N GLU A 54 -0.36 10.11 -11.27
CA GLU A 54 1.08 10.07 -11.49
C GLU A 54 1.87 10.93 -10.50
N ASP A 55 1.36 12.09 -10.15
CA ASP A 55 2.01 13.01 -9.21
C ASP A 55 2.07 12.42 -7.80
N GLU A 56 1.04 11.70 -7.38
CA GLU A 56 1.03 11.02 -6.10
C GLU A 56 2.08 9.91 -6.06
N ILE A 57 2.16 9.11 -7.12
CA ILE A 57 3.14 8.04 -7.21
C ILE A 57 4.57 8.59 -7.25
N ALA A 58 4.79 9.68 -7.97
CA ALA A 58 6.10 10.33 -8.02
C ALA A 58 6.52 10.78 -6.61
N THR A 59 5.59 11.38 -5.87
CA THR A 59 5.83 11.81 -4.50
C THR A 59 6.12 10.61 -3.59
N ALA A 60 5.34 9.54 -3.73
CA ALA A 60 5.54 8.32 -2.94
C ALA A 60 6.94 7.73 -3.16
N ARG A 61 7.36 7.62 -4.41
CA ARG A 61 8.70 7.12 -4.75
C ARG A 61 9.80 7.99 -4.18
N LYS A 62 9.62 9.29 -4.25
CA LYS A 62 10.60 10.25 -3.73
C LYS A 62 10.79 10.14 -2.23
N HIS A 63 9.71 9.89 -1.50
CA HIS A 63 9.73 9.83 -0.04
C HIS A 63 10.04 8.43 0.52
N THR A 64 10.20 7.43 -0.34
CA THR A 64 10.48 6.07 0.12
C THR A 64 11.90 5.98 0.66
N PRO A 65 12.08 5.57 1.93
CA PRO A 65 13.42 5.36 2.48
C PRO A 65 14.15 4.25 1.72
N ASP A 66 15.46 4.33 1.66
CA ASP A 66 16.28 3.32 0.97
C ASP A 66 16.02 1.91 1.50
N SER A 67 15.78 1.78 2.80
CA SER A 67 15.51 0.50 3.44
C SER A 67 14.22 -0.17 2.95
N LEU A 68 13.30 0.60 2.37
CA LEU A 68 12.03 0.09 1.88
C LEU A 68 11.93 0.00 0.36
N ARG A 69 12.95 0.46 -0.38
CA ARG A 69 12.89 0.50 -1.85
C ARG A 69 12.81 -0.88 -2.49
N SER A 70 13.39 -1.88 -1.86
CA SER A 70 13.31 -3.26 -2.35
C SER A 70 12.01 -3.96 -1.95
N ILE A 71 11.27 -3.39 -1.01
CA ILE A 71 10.06 -4.00 -0.47
C ILE A 71 8.81 -3.43 -1.16
N ILE A 72 8.81 -2.12 -1.48
CA ILE A 72 7.63 -1.46 -2.03
C ILE A 72 7.82 -1.20 -3.52
N SER A 73 6.83 -1.59 -4.32
CA SER A 73 6.72 -1.18 -5.72
C SER A 73 5.52 -0.24 -5.84
N PHE A 74 5.77 1.02 -6.18
CA PHE A 74 4.72 2.00 -6.47
C PHE A 74 4.46 2.04 -7.96
N ARG A 75 3.18 1.95 -8.37
CA ARG A 75 2.80 1.99 -9.79
C ARG A 75 1.59 2.88 -10.03
N VAL A 76 1.65 3.60 -11.13
CA VAL A 76 0.48 4.33 -11.64
C VAL A 76 -0.43 3.32 -12.31
N ALA A 77 -1.61 3.12 -11.77
CA ALA A 77 -2.58 2.19 -12.33
C ALA A 77 -3.99 2.53 -11.85
N ASP A 78 -4.95 2.33 -12.74
CA ASP A 78 -6.36 2.42 -12.41
C ASP A 78 -6.87 1.01 -12.17
N ILE A 79 -7.38 0.74 -10.98
CA ILE A 79 -7.82 -0.60 -10.59
C ILE A 79 -8.92 -1.16 -11.53
N SER A 80 -9.72 -0.29 -12.12
CA SER A 80 -10.78 -0.71 -13.02
C SER A 80 -10.27 -1.30 -14.33
N SER A 81 -9.04 -0.95 -14.71
CA SER A 81 -8.38 -1.46 -15.92
C SER A 81 -7.24 -2.42 -15.62
N MET A 82 -7.03 -2.74 -14.36
CA MET A 82 -5.92 -3.56 -13.92
C MET A 82 -6.38 -5.00 -13.66
N ASP A 83 -5.60 -5.95 -14.17
CA ASP A 83 -5.84 -7.36 -13.90
C ASP A 83 -5.07 -7.74 -12.63
N VAL A 84 -5.82 -7.99 -11.56
CA VAL A 84 -5.22 -8.28 -10.24
C VAL A 84 -5.16 -9.78 -10.03
N PRO A 85 -3.95 -10.37 -9.92
CA PRO A 85 -3.85 -11.79 -9.65
C PRO A 85 -4.11 -12.08 -8.17
N GLU A 86 -5.35 -12.38 -7.84
CA GLU A 86 -5.81 -12.57 -6.45
C GLU A 86 -5.03 -13.61 -5.68
N SER A 87 -4.53 -14.64 -6.36
CA SER A 87 -3.82 -15.73 -5.70
C SER A 87 -2.37 -15.41 -5.32
N VAL A 88 -1.85 -14.25 -5.73
CA VAL A 88 -0.44 -13.87 -5.51
C VAL A 88 -0.24 -13.11 -4.22
N TYR A 89 -1.28 -12.42 -3.75
CA TYR A 89 -1.17 -11.57 -2.56
C TYR A 89 -1.92 -12.15 -1.38
N ASP A 90 -1.30 -12.05 -0.21
CA ASP A 90 -1.90 -12.52 1.04
C ASP A 90 -2.96 -11.56 1.55
N LEU A 91 -2.81 -10.28 1.23
CA LEU A 91 -3.64 -9.23 1.80
C LEU A 91 -3.86 -8.13 0.77
N ALA A 92 -5.09 -7.68 0.63
CA ALA A 92 -5.42 -6.52 -0.17
C ALA A 92 -5.88 -5.39 0.76
N VAL A 93 -5.29 -4.22 0.59
CA VAL A 93 -5.60 -3.04 1.40
C VAL A 93 -6.19 -1.99 0.47
N ILE A 94 -7.36 -1.47 0.82
CA ILE A 94 -7.97 -0.36 0.11
C ILE A 94 -7.82 0.88 0.98
N SER A 95 -6.96 1.77 0.55
CA SER A 95 -6.80 3.06 1.19
C SER A 95 -7.19 4.13 0.19
N TRP A 96 -7.67 5.23 0.66
CA TRP A 96 -7.89 6.36 -0.22
C TRP A 96 -7.65 7.64 0.52
N SER A 97 -7.04 8.56 -0.21
CA SER A 97 -6.91 9.91 0.25
C SER A 97 -8.10 10.70 -0.29
N LEU A 98 -8.80 11.29 0.60
CA LEU A 98 -9.87 12.20 0.24
C LEU A 98 -9.30 13.60 0.05
#